data_cf8119bc299baca2f45e2c7b3a075417
#
_entry.id   cf8119bc299baca2f45e2c7b3a075417
#
_cell.length_a   1.000
_cell.length_b   1.000
_cell.length_c   1.000
_cell.angle_alpha   90.00
_cell.angle_beta   90.00
_cell.angle_gamma   90.00
#
_symmetry.space_group_name_H-M   'P 1'
#
loop_
_entity.id
_entity.type
_entity.pdbx_description
1 polymer ?
#
loop_
_entity_poly.entity_id
_entity_poly.type
_entity_poly.pdbx_seq_one_letter_code
_entity_poly.pdbx_strand_id
1 'polypeptide(L)'
;MNEEAMRALHKDDRMQGRMPEMAIIENNTLAMMGLKQLLETVMPMMNICTFGSFAEFEFNNPDRFIHYFVSMHIVLAHRNFFVQGQRAHHTIVLTPSNDPNSQLNDFHCLCVSVPEETLVKHLLALQKIGHPHGEHLPAMPVTVKEKVLSDRETEVLALVAQGKI
;
A
#
# COMPACT_ATOMS: atom_id res chain seq x y z
N MET A 1 23.56 32.49 14.64
CA MET A 1 22.49 31.53 14.33
C MET A 1 21.23 31.95 15.05
N ASN A 2 20.16 32.23 14.32
CA ASN A 2 18.93 32.61 14.97
C ASN A 2 18.11 31.37 15.40
N GLU A 3 17.17 31.57 16.26
CA GLU A 3 16.34 30.52 16.84
C GLU A 3 15.50 29.77 15.79
N GLU A 4 15.18 30.43 14.71
CA GLU A 4 14.43 29.89 13.60
C GLU A 4 15.23 28.90 12.75
N ALA A 5 16.51 29.18 12.54
CA ALA A 5 17.43 28.25 11.87
C ALA A 5 17.72 27.00 12.71
N MET A 6 17.77 27.14 14.02
CA MET A 6 17.90 25.99 14.94
C MET A 6 16.65 25.14 14.98
N ARG A 7 15.45 25.75 14.88
CA ARG A 7 14.20 25.00 14.78
C ARG A 7 14.05 24.24 13.47
N ALA A 8 14.53 24.84 12.36
CA ALA A 8 14.53 24.19 11.04
C ALA A 8 15.49 23.00 11.02
N LEU A 9 16.67 23.14 11.60
CA LEU A 9 17.64 22.06 11.72
C LEU A 9 17.12 20.92 12.60
N HIS A 10 16.43 21.22 13.69
CA HIS A 10 15.83 20.22 14.56
C HIS A 10 14.64 19.51 13.92
N LYS A 11 13.95 20.18 13.00
CA LYS A 11 12.81 19.60 12.28
C LYS A 11 13.29 18.61 11.22
N ASP A 12 14.38 18.93 10.53
CA ASP A 12 15.00 18.04 9.53
C ASP A 12 15.60 16.79 10.19
N ASP A 13 16.24 16.95 11.30
CA ASP A 13 16.87 15.84 12.05
C ASP A 13 15.81 14.85 12.60
N ARG A 14 14.63 15.34 12.94
CA ARG A 14 13.51 14.48 13.36
C ARG A 14 12.87 13.71 12.20
N MET A 15 12.95 14.25 10.98
CA MET A 15 12.43 13.58 9.79
C MET A 15 13.37 12.52 9.25
N GLN A 16 14.68 12.68 9.41
CA GLN A 16 15.67 11.72 8.94
C GLN A 16 15.75 10.44 9.76
N GLY A 17 15.28 10.46 11.01
CA GLY A 17 15.27 9.30 11.89
C GLY A 17 13.95 8.55 11.94
N ARG A 18 12.90 9.04 11.28
CA ARG A 18 11.57 8.42 11.33
C ARG A 18 11.38 7.44 10.19
N MET A 19 10.98 6.23 10.53
CA MET A 19 10.53 5.25 9.56
C MET A 19 9.29 5.79 8.84
N PRO A 20 9.20 5.63 7.51
CA PRO A 20 7.98 6.00 6.79
C PRO A 20 6.80 5.18 7.31
N GLU A 21 5.64 5.81 7.31
CA GLU A 21 4.42 5.23 7.88
C GLU A 21 3.39 4.91 6.80
N MET A 22 2.75 3.78 6.94
CA MET A 22 1.60 3.37 6.12
C MET A 22 0.39 3.17 7.02
N ALA A 23 -0.80 3.46 6.51
CA ALA A 23 -2.05 3.26 7.22
C ALA A 23 -2.84 2.09 6.63
N ILE A 24 -3.47 1.31 7.49
CA ILE A 24 -4.49 0.33 7.12
C ILE A 24 -5.81 0.80 7.72
N ILE A 25 -6.81 1.02 6.88
CA ILE A 25 -8.15 1.39 7.32
C ILE A 25 -9.10 0.26 6.95
N GLU A 26 -9.41 -0.57 7.92
CA GLU A 26 -10.20 -1.79 7.73
C GLU A 26 -10.96 -2.12 9.01
N ASN A 27 -12.26 -2.33 8.90
CA ASN A 27 -13.10 -2.67 10.05
C ASN A 27 -13.15 -4.18 10.35
N ASN A 28 -12.72 -5.01 9.43
CA ASN A 28 -12.55 -6.44 9.68
C ASN A 28 -11.21 -6.67 10.39
N THR A 29 -11.26 -6.96 11.68
CA THR A 29 -10.06 -7.09 12.51
C THR A 29 -9.12 -8.18 12.00
N LEU A 30 -9.64 -9.31 11.55
CA LEU A 30 -8.82 -10.40 11.03
C LEU A 30 -8.09 -10.01 9.75
N ALA A 31 -8.78 -9.33 8.83
CA ALA A 31 -8.17 -8.82 7.60
C ALA A 31 -7.10 -7.76 7.91
N MET A 32 -7.39 -6.87 8.85
CA MET A 32 -6.44 -5.84 9.29
C MET A 32 -5.18 -6.46 9.89
N MET A 33 -5.32 -7.42 10.78
CA MET A 33 -4.19 -8.11 11.41
C MET A 33 -3.36 -8.89 10.40
N GLY A 34 -4.00 -9.59 9.47
CA GLY A 34 -3.33 -10.35 8.42
C GLY A 34 -2.55 -9.45 7.47
N LEU A 35 -3.15 -8.35 7.03
CA LEU A 35 -2.49 -7.40 6.16
C LEU A 35 -1.32 -6.70 6.88
N LYS A 36 -1.51 -6.32 8.12
CA LYS A 36 -0.43 -5.72 8.92
C LYS A 36 0.78 -6.66 9.01
N GLN A 37 0.55 -7.92 9.35
CA GLN A 37 1.60 -8.93 9.44
C GLN A 37 2.32 -9.12 8.10
N LEU A 38 1.56 -9.16 7.02
CA LEU A 38 2.09 -9.31 5.67
C LEU A 38 2.96 -8.11 5.28
N LEU A 39 2.48 -6.90 5.51
CA LEU A 39 3.22 -5.68 5.21
C LEU A 39 4.50 -5.57 6.04
N GLU A 40 4.46 -5.91 7.32
CA GLU A 40 5.63 -5.91 8.19
C GLU A 40 6.69 -6.92 7.73
N THR A 41 6.25 -8.04 7.18
CA THR A 41 7.15 -9.07 6.64
C THR A 41 7.78 -8.64 5.30
N VAL A 42 6.97 -8.07 4.42
CA VAL A 42 7.40 -7.67 3.07
C VAL A 42 8.18 -6.35 3.09
N MET A 43 7.80 -5.46 3.98
CA MET A 43 8.38 -4.11 4.09
C MET A 43 8.77 -3.80 5.54
N PRO A 44 9.82 -4.46 6.07
CA PRO A 44 10.18 -4.32 7.49
C PRO A 44 10.65 -2.92 7.89
N MET A 45 10.97 -2.08 6.92
CA MET A 45 11.40 -0.70 7.17
C MET A 45 10.23 0.29 7.26
N MET A 46 9.00 -0.19 7.13
CA MET A 46 7.81 0.64 7.22
C MET A 46 7.14 0.47 8.58
N ASN A 47 6.62 1.58 9.10
CA ASN A 47 5.80 1.56 10.30
C ASN A 47 4.33 1.47 9.90
N ILE A 48 3.64 0.41 10.31
CA ILE A 48 2.26 0.15 9.91
C ILE A 48 1.32 0.56 11.04
N CYS A 49 0.44 1.52 10.75
CA CYS A 49 -0.60 1.97 11.68
C CYS A 49 -1.96 1.45 11.21
N THR A 50 -2.78 0.98 12.15
CA THR A 50 -4.08 0.39 11.84
C THR A 50 -5.21 1.22 12.43
N PHE A 51 -6.28 1.37 11.66
CA PHE A 51 -7.47 2.11 12.05
C PHE A 51 -8.71 1.27 11.73
N GLY A 52 -9.58 1.11 12.72
CA GLY A 52 -10.82 0.33 12.56
C GLY A 52 -11.95 1.10 11.87
N SER A 53 -11.79 2.42 11.69
CA SER A 53 -12.78 3.26 11.04
C SER A 53 -12.14 4.44 10.32
N PHE A 54 -12.88 5.03 9.40
CA PHE A 54 -12.45 6.25 8.72
C PHE A 54 -12.30 7.42 9.72
N ALA A 55 -13.19 7.52 10.69
CA ALA A 55 -13.14 8.58 11.70
C ALA A 55 -11.84 8.55 12.50
N GLU A 56 -11.39 7.36 12.93
CA GLU A 56 -10.11 7.22 13.62
C GLU A 56 -8.94 7.65 12.74
N PHE A 57 -8.96 7.23 11.49
CA PHE A 57 -7.93 7.57 10.52
C PHE A 57 -7.87 9.08 10.27
N GLU A 58 -9.02 9.70 10.01
CA GLU A 58 -9.12 11.14 9.75
C GLU A 58 -8.61 11.97 10.93
N PHE A 59 -8.86 11.51 12.14
CA PHE A 59 -8.43 12.17 13.37
C PHE A 59 -6.91 12.09 13.59
N ASN A 60 -6.24 11.15 12.96
CA ASN A 60 -4.83 10.87 13.18
C ASN A 60 -3.89 11.42 12.10
N ASN A 61 -4.17 12.60 11.60
CA ASN A 61 -3.33 13.30 10.62
C ASN A 61 -3.01 12.44 9.38
N PRO A 62 -3.98 12.26 8.45
CA PRO A 62 -3.83 11.35 7.31
C PRO A 62 -2.65 11.65 6.39
N ASP A 63 -2.27 12.90 6.26
CA ASP A 63 -1.22 13.29 5.31
C ASP A 63 0.20 12.88 5.73
N ARG A 64 0.36 12.36 6.95
CA ARG A 64 1.65 11.81 7.39
C ARG A 64 1.98 10.44 6.80
N PHE A 65 0.97 9.72 6.29
CA PHE A 65 1.16 8.38 5.73
C PHE A 65 1.54 8.46 4.26
N ILE A 66 2.49 7.63 3.85
CA ILE A 66 2.91 7.56 2.45
C ILE A 66 1.95 6.73 1.59
N HIS A 67 1.26 5.77 2.19
CA HIS A 67 0.24 4.96 1.54
C HIS A 67 -0.90 4.64 2.49
N TYR A 68 -2.10 4.48 1.93
CA TYR A 68 -3.29 4.05 2.63
C TYR A 68 -3.80 2.75 2.02
N PHE A 69 -3.88 1.69 2.80
CA PHE A 69 -4.56 0.46 2.42
C PHE A 69 -5.98 0.52 3.01
N VAL A 70 -6.98 0.66 2.18
CA VAL A 70 -8.34 0.97 2.62
C VAL A 70 -9.32 -0.02 2.04
N SER A 71 -10.21 -0.57 2.86
CA SER A 71 -11.27 -1.44 2.36
C SER A 71 -12.18 -0.69 1.39
N MET A 72 -12.66 -1.40 0.38
CA MET A 72 -13.45 -0.82 -0.71
C MET A 72 -14.65 -0.03 -0.22
N HIS A 73 -15.40 -0.56 0.74
CA HIS A 73 -16.59 0.11 1.24
C HIS A 73 -16.28 1.44 1.96
N ILE A 74 -15.13 1.55 2.60
CA ILE A 74 -14.70 2.81 3.24
C ILE A 74 -14.32 3.84 2.17
N VAL A 75 -13.59 3.42 1.14
CA VAL A 75 -13.24 4.32 0.03
C VAL A 75 -14.50 4.84 -0.67
N LEU A 76 -15.45 3.97 -0.95
CA LEU A 76 -16.70 4.37 -1.63
C LEU A 76 -17.54 5.32 -0.75
N ALA A 77 -17.57 5.10 0.55
CA ALA A 77 -18.29 5.96 1.48
C ALA A 77 -17.63 7.35 1.64
N HIS A 78 -16.31 7.44 1.47
CA HIS A 78 -15.52 8.66 1.68
C HIS A 78 -14.69 9.03 0.45
N ARG A 79 -15.23 8.76 -0.73
CA ARG A 79 -14.52 8.94 -1.99
C ARG A 79 -13.93 10.35 -2.17
N ASN A 80 -14.68 11.37 -1.79
CA ASN A 80 -14.24 12.75 -1.91
C ASN A 80 -12.94 13.03 -1.14
N PHE A 81 -12.75 12.39 0.00
CA PHE A 81 -11.51 12.50 0.77
C PHE A 81 -10.33 11.90 0.01
N PHE A 82 -10.50 10.68 -0.50
CA PHE A 82 -9.42 9.92 -1.11
C PHE A 82 -9.01 10.41 -2.50
N VAL A 83 -9.87 11.14 -3.20
CA VAL A 83 -9.53 11.73 -4.51
C VAL A 83 -8.90 13.11 -4.41
N GLN A 84 -8.89 13.74 -3.23
CA GLN A 84 -8.33 15.07 -3.07
C GLN A 84 -6.81 15.09 -3.20
N GLY A 85 -6.30 16.01 -3.99
CA GLY A 85 -4.88 16.22 -4.14
C GLY A 85 -4.14 14.97 -4.61
N GLN A 86 -3.10 14.61 -3.90
CA GLN A 86 -2.27 13.44 -4.22
C GLN A 86 -2.75 12.16 -3.54
N ARG A 87 -3.81 12.21 -2.73
CA ARG A 87 -4.27 11.06 -1.96
C ARG A 87 -4.67 9.85 -2.82
N ALA A 88 -5.23 10.08 -4.00
CA ALA A 88 -5.60 9.00 -4.90
C ALA A 88 -4.39 8.13 -5.30
N HIS A 89 -3.25 8.75 -5.54
CA HIS A 89 -2.01 8.03 -5.86
C HIS A 89 -1.44 7.24 -4.70
N HIS A 90 -1.77 7.62 -3.49
CA HIS A 90 -1.31 6.95 -2.27
C HIS A 90 -2.31 5.93 -1.74
N THR A 91 -3.49 5.86 -2.35
CA THR A 91 -4.58 4.99 -1.89
C THR A 91 -4.57 3.66 -2.64
N ILE A 92 -4.52 2.58 -1.89
CA ILE A 92 -4.63 1.21 -2.39
C ILE A 92 -5.92 0.63 -1.84
N VAL A 93 -6.87 0.36 -2.72
CA VAL A 93 -8.19 -0.14 -2.32
C VAL A 93 -8.13 -1.66 -2.21
N LEU A 94 -8.54 -2.17 -1.05
CA LEU A 94 -8.67 -3.60 -0.82
C LEU A 94 -10.00 -4.06 -1.39
N THR A 95 -9.97 -4.90 -2.42
CA THR A 95 -11.17 -5.37 -3.11
C THR A 95 -11.38 -6.87 -2.89
N PRO A 96 -12.65 -7.31 -2.81
CA PRO A 96 -12.94 -8.74 -2.67
C PRO A 96 -12.80 -9.52 -3.97
N SER A 97 -12.77 -8.84 -5.11
CA SER A 97 -12.66 -9.46 -6.42
C SER A 97 -11.87 -8.59 -7.38
N ASN A 98 -11.51 -9.14 -8.53
CA ASN A 98 -10.90 -8.38 -9.63
C ASN A 98 -11.92 -7.80 -10.60
N ASP A 99 -13.21 -7.84 -10.28
CA ASP A 99 -14.24 -7.32 -11.13
C ASP A 99 -14.07 -5.79 -11.32
N PRO A 100 -14.19 -5.29 -12.57
CA PRO A 100 -14.05 -3.86 -12.82
C PRO A 100 -15.10 -3.05 -12.07
N ASN A 101 -14.67 -1.97 -11.44
CA ASN A 101 -15.54 -1.01 -10.79
C ASN A 101 -15.11 0.40 -11.19
N SER A 102 -15.96 1.08 -11.96
CA SER A 102 -15.67 2.41 -12.48
C SER A 102 -15.45 3.46 -11.39
N GLN A 103 -16.02 3.26 -10.21
CA GLN A 103 -15.84 4.16 -9.08
C GLN A 103 -14.44 4.07 -8.46
N LEU A 104 -13.68 3.03 -8.80
CA LEU A 104 -12.33 2.80 -8.30
C LEU A 104 -11.23 3.08 -9.33
N ASN A 105 -11.59 3.62 -10.50
CA ASN A 105 -10.64 3.86 -11.59
C ASN A 105 -9.50 4.85 -11.21
N ASP A 106 -9.73 5.72 -10.24
CA ASP A 106 -8.72 6.68 -9.79
C ASP A 106 -7.70 6.07 -8.83
N PHE A 107 -7.92 4.85 -8.38
CA PHE A 107 -7.13 4.22 -7.34
C PHE A 107 -6.40 2.98 -7.82
N HIS A 108 -5.33 2.63 -7.14
CA HIS A 108 -4.76 1.29 -7.24
C HIS A 108 -5.62 0.32 -6.44
N CYS A 109 -5.87 -0.85 -6.98
CA CYS A 109 -6.68 -1.87 -6.31
C CYS A 109 -5.85 -3.11 -6.02
N LEU A 110 -6.08 -3.69 -4.86
CA LEU A 110 -5.46 -4.94 -4.43
C LEU A 110 -6.57 -5.94 -4.11
N CYS A 111 -6.70 -6.98 -4.93
CA CYS A 111 -7.66 -8.05 -4.64
C CYS A 111 -7.12 -8.91 -3.49
N VAL A 112 -7.91 -9.03 -2.43
CA VAL A 112 -7.51 -9.77 -1.23
C VAL A 112 -7.97 -11.24 -1.26
N SER A 113 -8.78 -11.61 -2.25
CA SER A 113 -9.31 -12.97 -2.37
C SER A 113 -8.53 -13.76 -3.43
N VAL A 114 -7.22 -13.77 -3.27
CA VAL A 114 -6.28 -14.48 -4.14
C VAL A 114 -5.34 -15.32 -3.28
N PRO A 115 -4.63 -16.31 -3.86
CA PRO A 115 -3.62 -17.07 -3.12
C PRO A 115 -2.53 -16.16 -2.53
N GLU A 116 -1.95 -16.59 -1.43
CA GLU A 116 -0.93 -15.82 -0.71
C GLU A 116 0.21 -15.35 -1.61
N GLU A 117 0.75 -16.23 -2.43
CA GLU A 117 1.84 -15.90 -3.36
C GLU A 117 1.47 -14.78 -4.33
N THR A 118 0.25 -14.82 -4.84
CA THR A 118 -0.28 -13.79 -5.74
C THR A 118 -0.45 -12.47 -5.02
N LEU A 119 -0.95 -12.50 -3.79
CA LEU A 119 -1.12 -11.30 -2.96
C LEU A 119 0.23 -10.62 -2.70
N VAL A 120 1.24 -11.39 -2.32
CA VAL A 120 2.61 -10.88 -2.08
C VAL A 120 3.17 -10.22 -3.34
N LYS A 121 3.00 -10.86 -4.50
CA LYS A 121 3.45 -10.29 -5.76
C LYS A 121 2.76 -8.97 -6.11
N HIS A 122 1.46 -8.91 -5.91
CA HIS A 122 0.70 -7.69 -6.17
C HIS A 122 1.14 -6.56 -5.23
N LEU A 123 1.42 -6.86 -3.97
CA LEU A 123 1.95 -5.89 -3.02
C LEU A 123 3.31 -5.35 -3.44
N LEU A 124 4.20 -6.22 -3.86
CA LEU A 124 5.52 -5.82 -4.36
C LEU A 124 5.44 -4.98 -5.63
N ALA A 125 4.51 -5.30 -6.52
CA ALA A 125 4.26 -4.53 -7.72
C ALA A 125 3.72 -3.12 -7.40
N LEU A 126 2.84 -3.00 -6.43
CA LEU A 126 2.31 -1.71 -5.98
C LEU A 126 3.38 -0.85 -5.31
N GLN A 127 4.28 -1.45 -4.57
CA GLN A 127 5.43 -0.76 -4.00
C GLN A 127 6.26 -0.08 -5.10
N LYS A 128 6.46 -0.75 -6.20
CA LYS A 128 7.22 -0.25 -7.35
C LYS A 128 6.50 0.92 -8.04
N ILE A 129 5.19 0.85 -8.18
CA ILE A 129 4.37 1.91 -8.76
C ILE A 129 4.28 3.13 -7.84
N GLY A 130 4.20 2.91 -6.54
CA GLY A 130 4.12 3.97 -5.53
C GLY A 130 5.37 4.84 -5.44
N HIS A 131 6.48 4.42 -6.05
CA HIS A 131 7.73 5.17 -6.11
C HIS A 131 8.15 5.40 -7.56
N PRO A 132 7.46 6.30 -8.28
CA PRO A 132 7.68 6.48 -9.72
C PRO A 132 9.08 6.91 -10.12
N HIS A 133 9.85 7.41 -9.18
CA HIS A 133 11.23 7.84 -9.47
C HIS A 133 12.29 6.78 -9.22
N GLY A 134 11.92 5.64 -8.70
CA GLY A 134 12.84 4.50 -8.51
C GLY A 134 14.05 4.73 -7.61
N GLU A 135 14.19 5.95 -7.12
CA GLU A 135 15.40 6.38 -6.42
C GLU A 135 15.55 5.83 -5.01
N HIS A 136 14.46 5.37 -4.44
CA HIS A 136 14.45 4.95 -3.04
C HIS A 136 14.34 3.45 -2.85
N LEU A 137 14.08 2.75 -3.93
CA LEU A 137 14.12 1.31 -3.90
C LEU A 137 15.45 0.91 -4.45
N PRO A 138 16.23 0.36 -3.60
CA PRO A 138 17.34 -0.38 -4.12
C PRO A 138 16.71 -1.39 -5.07
N ALA A 139 16.86 -1.12 -6.27
CA ALA A 139 16.23 -1.74 -7.39
C ALA A 139 16.53 -3.21 -7.53
N MET A 140 16.50 -3.82 -6.76
CA MET A 140 17.04 -4.72 -6.71
C MET A 140 16.67 -5.97 -7.00
N PRO A 141 16.56 -6.73 -6.23
CA PRO A 141 16.28 -8.14 -6.43
C PRO A 141 14.90 -8.37 -7.04
N VAL A 142 14.01 -7.39 -6.88
CA VAL A 142 12.64 -7.49 -7.41
C VAL A 142 12.62 -7.48 -8.94
N THR A 143 13.44 -6.66 -9.57
CA THR A 143 13.50 -6.59 -11.03
C THR A 143 14.11 -7.84 -11.64
N VAL A 144 15.09 -8.41 -10.99
CA VAL A 144 15.73 -9.65 -11.43
C VAL A 144 14.80 -10.85 -11.21
N LYS A 145 14.07 -10.86 -10.10
CA LYS A 145 13.06 -11.89 -9.83
C LYS A 145 11.89 -11.83 -10.81
N GLU A 146 11.43 -10.63 -11.14
CA GLU A 146 10.38 -10.45 -12.13
C GLU A 146 10.76 -11.02 -13.50
N LYS A 147 12.00 -10.87 -13.88
CA LYS A 147 12.52 -11.36 -15.14
C LYS A 147 12.75 -12.89 -15.16
N VAL A 148 13.07 -13.49 -14.02
CA VAL A 148 13.29 -14.91 -13.87
C VAL A 148 11.98 -15.67 -13.64
N LEU A 149 11.00 -14.99 -13.02
CA LEU A 149 9.73 -15.59 -12.66
C LEU A 149 8.69 -15.51 -13.77
N SER A 150 8.89 -14.64 -14.78
CA SER A 150 7.87 -14.38 -15.79
C SER A 150 7.38 -15.60 -16.54
N ASP A 151 8.25 -16.51 -16.90
CA ASP A 151 7.87 -17.69 -17.70
C ASP A 151 7.18 -18.76 -16.85
N ARG A 152 7.73 -19.09 -15.70
CA ARG A 152 7.14 -20.08 -14.80
C ARG A 152 5.84 -19.62 -14.16
N GLU A 153 5.75 -18.34 -13.84
CA GLU A 153 4.56 -17.81 -13.19
C GLU A 153 3.43 -17.56 -14.15
N THR A 154 3.72 -17.17 -15.37
CA THR A 154 2.73 -17.11 -16.43
C THR A 154 2.15 -18.50 -16.68
N GLU A 155 2.97 -19.52 -16.63
CA GLU A 155 2.54 -20.91 -16.77
C GLU A 155 1.69 -21.37 -15.59
N VAL A 156 2.08 -21.08 -14.36
CA VAL A 156 1.32 -21.41 -13.14
C VAL A 156 0.00 -20.62 -13.10
N LEU A 157 0.01 -19.34 -13.41
CA LEU A 157 -1.19 -18.52 -13.48
C LEU A 157 -2.14 -19.01 -14.58
N ALA A 158 -1.63 -19.42 -15.72
CA ALA A 158 -2.42 -20.01 -16.79
C ALA A 158 -3.07 -21.33 -16.34
N LEU A 159 -2.36 -22.16 -15.61
CA LEU A 159 -2.89 -23.41 -15.08
C LEU A 159 -3.94 -23.20 -14.00
N VAL A 160 -3.75 -22.23 -13.13
CA VAL A 160 -4.74 -21.83 -12.11
C VAL A 160 -5.99 -21.26 -12.77
N ALA A 161 -5.82 -20.40 -13.78
CA ALA A 161 -6.93 -19.83 -14.53
C ALA A 161 -7.74 -20.89 -15.30
N GLN A 162 -7.10 -21.99 -15.70
CA GLN A 162 -7.76 -23.11 -16.35
C GLN A 162 -8.37 -24.13 -15.38
N GLY A 163 -8.27 -23.89 -14.07
CA GLY A 163 -8.80 -24.81 -13.06
C GLY A 163 -8.10 -26.14 -12.96
N LYS A 164 -6.85 -26.23 -13.42
CA LYS A 164 -6.07 -27.49 -13.43
C LYS A 164 -5.19 -27.67 -12.19
N ILE A 165 -5.23 -26.73 -11.30
CA ILE A 165 -4.51 -26.81 -10.03
C ILE A 165 -5.46 -26.43 -8.90
#